data_4b13ea2561776ebdb08737754667be25
#
_entry.id   4b13ea2561776ebdb08737754667be25
#
_cell.length_a   1.000
_cell.length_b   1.000
_cell.length_c   1.000
_cell.angle_alpha   90.00
_cell.angle_beta   90.00
_cell.angle_gamma   90.00
#
_symmetry.space_group_name_H-M   'P 1'
#
loop_
_entity.id
_entity.type
_entity.pdbx_description
1 polymer ?
#
loop_
_entity_poly.entity_id
_entity_poly.type
_entity_poly.pdbx_seq_one_letter_code
_entity_poly.pdbx_strand_id
1 'polypeptide(L)'
;EEATAEVLSKSGLSLGKQISAASKAASGLSTKISVRARTLNGEILKVNDKMGNPIEIANVVVWHVADTAKALFDVDNYEQYVATQAETALRHVASIYAYDHAEDSSDSMDSITLRSNIEEVSTALKHELTQRLAPAGVAVDDARLTHLAYAPEIAQAMLRRQQAEAVIAARKKIVEGAVTMVEMAVDELGTHGKIELDDERKAQMVSNLMVVLCGESEAHPIVNAGSLY
;
A
#
# COMPACT_ATOMS: atom_id res chain seq x y z
N GLU A 1 71.71 12.19 -12.56
CA GLU A 1 71.41 10.73 -12.72
C GLU A 1 70.39 10.22 -11.70
N GLU A 2 70.37 10.76 -10.47
CA GLU A 2 69.38 10.35 -9.44
C GLU A 2 67.93 10.74 -9.78
N ALA A 3 67.70 11.88 -10.42
CA ALA A 3 66.35 12.35 -10.75
C ALA A 3 65.64 11.53 -11.83
N THR A 4 66.41 10.91 -12.74
CA THR A 4 65.87 10.03 -13.80
C THR A 4 65.49 8.65 -13.28
N ALA A 5 66.20 8.14 -12.27
CA ALA A 5 65.87 6.85 -11.62
C ALA A 5 64.57 6.93 -10.80
N GLU A 6 64.28 8.08 -10.16
CA GLU A 6 63.06 8.27 -9.38
C GLU A 6 61.80 8.42 -10.24
N VAL A 7 61.88 9.03 -11.42
CA VAL A 7 60.78 9.14 -12.37
C VAL A 7 60.44 7.77 -13.00
N LEU A 8 61.45 6.95 -13.29
CA LEU A 8 61.25 5.60 -13.81
C LEU A 8 60.64 4.65 -12.78
N SER A 9 60.97 4.80 -11.49
CA SER A 9 60.40 3.95 -10.44
C SER A 9 58.92 4.33 -10.17
N LYS A 10 58.54 5.61 -10.23
CA LYS A 10 57.16 6.07 -10.09
C LYS A 10 56.27 5.65 -11.29
N SER A 11 56.81 5.68 -12.50
CA SER A 11 56.05 5.24 -13.70
C SER A 11 55.82 3.74 -13.70
N GLY A 12 56.76 2.92 -13.26
CA GLY A 12 56.60 1.46 -13.13
C GLY A 12 55.55 1.03 -12.10
N LEU A 13 55.43 1.79 -10.97
CA LEU A 13 54.44 1.56 -9.96
C LEU A 13 53.01 1.93 -10.45
N SER A 14 52.92 2.97 -11.28
CA SER A 14 51.64 3.38 -11.89
C SER A 14 51.15 2.36 -12.92
N LEU A 15 52.08 1.83 -13.75
CA LEU A 15 51.75 0.82 -14.74
C LEU A 15 51.33 -0.51 -14.09
N GLY A 16 51.97 -0.95 -13.02
CA GLY A 16 51.64 -2.13 -12.26
C GLY A 16 50.25 -2.03 -11.61
N LYS A 17 49.86 -0.85 -11.08
CA LYS A 17 48.51 -0.61 -10.56
C LYS A 17 47.45 -0.56 -11.67
N GLN A 18 47.75 -0.02 -12.81
CA GLN A 18 46.85 0.00 -13.97
C GLN A 18 46.65 -1.39 -14.55
N ILE A 19 47.70 -2.20 -14.66
CA ILE A 19 47.62 -3.59 -15.11
C ILE A 19 46.86 -4.46 -14.11
N SER A 20 47.04 -4.26 -12.80
CA SER A 20 46.29 -4.98 -11.77
C SER A 20 44.81 -4.53 -11.70
N ALA A 21 44.50 -3.27 -11.96
CA ALA A 21 43.14 -2.80 -12.09
C ALA A 21 42.45 -3.33 -13.35
N ALA A 22 43.17 -3.34 -14.48
CA ALA A 22 42.66 -3.94 -15.75
C ALA A 22 42.50 -5.44 -15.65
N SER A 23 43.40 -6.19 -14.99
CA SER A 23 43.25 -7.62 -14.76
C SER A 23 42.09 -7.92 -13.79
N LYS A 24 41.84 -7.06 -12.81
CA LYS A 24 40.70 -7.18 -11.90
C LYS A 24 39.38 -6.87 -12.59
N ALA A 25 39.38 -5.94 -13.54
CA ALA A 25 38.21 -5.66 -14.39
C ALA A 25 37.96 -6.79 -15.41
N ALA A 26 39.02 -7.38 -15.97
CA ALA A 26 38.93 -8.54 -16.90
C ALA A 26 38.54 -9.86 -16.20
N SER A 27 38.90 -10.02 -14.91
CA SER A 27 38.47 -11.19 -14.13
C SER A 27 36.97 -11.13 -13.71
N GLY A 28 36.30 -10.01 -13.93
CA GLY A 28 34.86 -9.82 -13.68
C GLY A 28 33.94 -10.41 -14.76
N LEU A 29 34.46 -10.78 -15.92
CA LEU A 29 33.74 -11.51 -16.97
C LEU A 29 33.73 -13.01 -16.65
N SER A 30 33.00 -13.41 -15.61
CA SER A 30 32.70 -14.79 -15.37
C SER A 30 31.80 -15.29 -16.50
N THR A 31 32.28 -16.19 -17.33
CA THR A 31 31.50 -16.88 -18.37
C THR A 31 30.47 -17.86 -17.79
N LYS A 32 30.41 -17.97 -16.47
CA LYS A 32 29.45 -18.83 -15.76
C LYS A 32 28.29 -18.00 -15.24
N ILE A 33 27.09 -18.29 -15.71
CA ILE A 33 25.82 -17.71 -15.19
C ILE A 33 25.23 -18.68 -14.17
N SER A 34 24.78 -18.12 -13.03
CA SER A 34 24.01 -18.88 -12.07
C SER A 34 22.53 -18.84 -12.47
N VAL A 35 21.93 -20.00 -12.67
CA VAL A 35 20.49 -20.17 -12.94
C VAL A 35 19.67 -20.36 -11.65
N ARG A 36 20.29 -20.20 -10.48
CA ARG A 36 19.60 -20.29 -9.19
C ARG A 36 18.68 -19.09 -8.99
N ALA A 37 17.60 -19.30 -8.26
CA ALA A 37 16.73 -18.20 -7.83
C ALA A 37 17.53 -17.19 -6.98
N ARG A 38 17.30 -15.92 -7.25
CA ARG A 38 17.89 -14.78 -6.57
C ARG A 38 16.78 -13.87 -6.07
N THR A 39 17.06 -13.16 -5.00
CA THR A 39 16.13 -12.19 -4.43
C THR A 39 16.68 -10.79 -4.63
N LEU A 40 15.90 -9.93 -5.26
CA LEU A 40 16.13 -8.50 -5.33
C LEU A 40 15.25 -7.82 -4.27
N ASN A 41 15.89 -7.15 -3.33
CA ASN A 41 15.20 -6.24 -2.41
C ASN A 41 15.24 -4.85 -3.02
N GLY A 42 14.10 -4.33 -3.44
CA GLY A 42 13.98 -2.98 -3.98
C GLY A 42 14.22 -1.92 -2.89
N GLU A 43 14.79 -0.81 -3.28
CA GLU A 43 14.90 0.36 -2.40
C GLU A 43 13.52 1.02 -2.22
N ILE A 44 13.37 1.80 -1.14
CA ILE A 44 12.15 2.56 -0.89
C ILE A 44 12.09 3.70 -1.90
N LEU A 45 11.04 3.71 -2.71
CA LEU A 45 10.78 4.73 -3.72
C LEU A 45 9.66 5.65 -3.26
N LYS A 46 9.87 6.95 -3.40
CA LYS A 46 8.80 7.94 -3.27
C LYS A 46 8.12 8.13 -4.62
N VAL A 47 6.83 7.85 -4.69
CA VAL A 47 6.00 7.93 -5.90
C VAL A 47 4.62 8.49 -5.55
N ASN A 48 3.88 8.94 -6.54
CA ASN A 48 2.48 9.34 -6.35
C ASN A 48 1.57 8.16 -6.71
N ASP A 49 0.53 7.97 -5.90
CA ASP A 49 -0.53 7.01 -6.19
C ASP A 49 -1.48 7.54 -7.28
N LYS A 50 -2.50 6.75 -7.64
CA LYS A 50 -3.52 7.14 -8.63
C LYS A 50 -4.22 8.47 -8.30
N MET A 51 -4.34 8.81 -7.02
CA MET A 51 -4.98 10.04 -6.55
C MET A 51 -4.02 11.23 -6.45
N GLY A 52 -2.73 11.02 -6.74
CA GLY A 52 -1.69 12.04 -6.63
C GLY A 52 -1.10 12.19 -5.22
N ASN A 53 -1.41 11.31 -4.29
CA ASN A 53 -0.84 11.33 -2.95
C ASN A 53 0.59 10.77 -3.00
N PRO A 54 1.60 11.43 -2.40
CA PRO A 54 2.93 10.88 -2.30
C PRO A 54 2.98 9.72 -1.31
N ILE A 55 3.45 8.56 -1.78
CA ILE A 55 3.62 7.33 -1.01
C ILE A 55 5.06 6.85 -1.08
N GLU A 56 5.49 6.14 -0.06
CA GLU A 56 6.73 5.38 -0.02
C GLU A 56 6.41 3.91 -0.21
N ILE A 57 7.03 3.30 -1.24
CA ILE A 57 6.76 1.93 -1.64
C ILE A 57 8.07 1.20 -1.94
N ALA A 58 8.16 -0.07 -1.55
CA ALA A 58 9.25 -0.97 -1.91
C ALA A 58 8.70 -2.35 -2.27
N ASN A 59 9.50 -3.11 -3.01
CA ASN A 59 9.16 -4.47 -3.41
C ASN A 59 10.29 -5.45 -3.14
N VAL A 60 9.95 -6.72 -3.13
CA VAL A 60 10.89 -7.83 -3.23
C VAL A 60 10.51 -8.65 -4.46
N VAL A 61 11.51 -9.01 -5.26
CA VAL A 61 11.34 -9.80 -6.47
C VAL A 61 12.23 -11.04 -6.40
N VAL A 62 11.63 -12.21 -6.52
CA VAL A 62 12.34 -13.47 -6.66
C VAL A 62 12.38 -13.82 -8.13
N TRP A 63 13.57 -14.01 -8.67
CA TRP A 63 13.79 -14.20 -10.09
C TRP A 63 14.96 -15.16 -10.36
N HIS A 64 14.99 -15.75 -11.53
CA HIS A 64 16.11 -16.56 -12.00
C HIS A 64 16.34 -16.37 -13.51
N VAL A 65 17.54 -16.75 -13.97
CA VAL A 65 17.85 -16.74 -15.40
C VAL A 65 17.27 -17.99 -16.04
N ALA A 66 16.25 -17.83 -16.89
CA ALA A 66 15.61 -18.91 -17.63
C ALA A 66 16.31 -19.16 -18.98
N ASP A 67 16.70 -18.08 -19.68
CA ASP A 67 17.43 -18.15 -20.95
C ASP A 67 18.79 -17.47 -20.80
N THR A 68 19.83 -18.30 -20.69
CA THR A 68 21.21 -17.84 -20.51
C THR A 68 21.77 -17.12 -21.73
N ALA A 69 21.31 -17.46 -22.95
CA ALA A 69 21.75 -16.80 -24.17
C ALA A 69 21.25 -15.35 -24.20
N LYS A 70 19.97 -15.12 -23.94
CA LYS A 70 19.42 -13.75 -23.84
C LYS A 70 20.07 -12.93 -22.74
N ALA A 71 20.28 -13.53 -21.57
CA ALA A 71 20.91 -12.83 -20.45
C ALA A 71 22.36 -12.42 -20.71
N LEU A 72 23.07 -13.12 -21.63
CA LEU A 72 24.47 -12.81 -21.98
C LEU A 72 24.62 -11.89 -23.18
N PHE A 73 23.72 -12.00 -24.17
CA PHE A 73 23.91 -11.36 -25.46
C PHE A 73 22.97 -10.22 -25.72
N ASP A 74 21.78 -10.20 -25.07
CA ASP A 74 20.78 -9.17 -25.32
C ASP A 74 20.87 -8.01 -24.31
N VAL A 75 21.53 -8.21 -23.16
CA VAL A 75 21.72 -7.17 -22.13
C VAL A 75 23.16 -7.19 -21.58
N ASP A 76 23.74 -6.02 -21.37
CA ASP A 76 25.10 -5.90 -20.83
C ASP A 76 25.22 -6.43 -19.39
N ASN A 77 24.23 -6.09 -18.54
CA ASN A 77 24.18 -6.50 -17.15
C ASN A 77 22.73 -6.83 -16.76
N TYR A 78 22.42 -8.10 -16.78
CA TYR A 78 21.06 -8.57 -16.46
C TYR A 78 20.66 -8.30 -15.01
N GLU A 79 21.60 -8.23 -14.04
CA GLU A 79 21.27 -7.91 -12.65
C GLU A 79 20.83 -6.44 -12.50
N GLN A 80 21.56 -5.53 -13.10
CA GLN A 80 21.21 -4.11 -13.12
C GLN A 80 19.94 -3.88 -13.94
N TYR A 81 19.76 -4.61 -15.04
CA TYR A 81 18.54 -4.55 -15.84
C TYR A 81 17.31 -4.95 -15.01
N VAL A 82 17.39 -6.06 -14.26
CA VAL A 82 16.31 -6.50 -13.35
C VAL A 82 16.00 -5.43 -12.32
N ALA A 83 17.02 -4.82 -11.68
CA ALA A 83 16.80 -3.78 -10.67
C ALA A 83 16.08 -2.55 -11.26
N THR A 84 16.53 -2.08 -12.42
CA THR A 84 15.93 -0.91 -13.09
C THR A 84 14.50 -1.19 -13.56
N GLN A 85 14.24 -2.39 -14.10
CA GLN A 85 12.89 -2.77 -14.52
C GLN A 85 11.96 -2.99 -13.33
N ALA A 86 12.47 -3.51 -12.21
CA ALA A 86 11.70 -3.66 -10.98
C ALA A 86 11.25 -2.30 -10.42
N GLU A 87 12.14 -1.32 -10.39
CA GLU A 87 11.79 0.05 -10.00
C GLU A 87 10.74 0.67 -10.92
N THR A 88 10.92 0.52 -12.24
CA THR A 88 10.00 1.08 -13.24
C THR A 88 8.61 0.43 -13.18
N ALA A 89 8.55 -0.90 -13.02
CA ALA A 89 7.31 -1.64 -12.86
C ALA A 89 6.58 -1.22 -11.57
N LEU A 90 7.32 -1.04 -10.48
CA LEU A 90 6.77 -0.60 -9.20
C LEU A 90 6.15 0.80 -9.30
N ARG A 91 6.82 1.75 -9.98
CA ARG A 91 6.27 3.09 -10.26
C ARG A 91 5.01 3.03 -11.12
N HIS A 92 4.99 2.17 -12.12
CA HIS A 92 3.82 1.98 -12.99
C HIS A 92 2.63 1.43 -12.19
N VAL A 93 2.81 0.37 -11.42
CA VAL A 93 1.76 -0.22 -10.57
C VAL A 93 1.25 0.80 -9.55
N ALA A 94 2.14 1.56 -8.90
CA ALA A 94 1.75 2.61 -7.95
C ALA A 94 0.88 3.71 -8.60
N SER A 95 1.13 4.04 -9.87
CA SER A 95 0.35 5.06 -10.59
C SER A 95 -1.06 4.59 -11.01
N ILE A 96 -1.28 3.28 -11.11
CA ILE A 96 -2.57 2.70 -11.51
C ILE A 96 -3.53 2.55 -10.32
N TYR A 97 -2.99 2.18 -9.17
CA TYR A 97 -3.78 1.88 -7.98
C TYR A 97 -3.70 3.03 -6.96
N ALA A 98 -4.83 3.33 -6.31
CA ALA A 98 -4.85 4.24 -5.17
C ALA A 98 -4.28 3.54 -3.92
N TYR A 99 -3.71 4.30 -3.01
CA TYR A 99 -3.22 3.76 -1.72
C TYR A 99 -4.37 3.19 -0.89
N ASP A 100 -5.47 3.92 -0.77
CA ASP A 100 -6.64 3.57 0.01
C ASP A 100 -7.92 4.03 -0.73
N HIS A 101 -9.09 3.59 -0.28
CA HIS A 101 -10.37 4.00 -0.87
C HIS A 101 -10.64 5.48 -0.64
N ALA A 102 -11.24 6.16 -1.63
CA ALA A 102 -11.87 7.47 -1.46
C ALA A 102 -13.33 7.25 -1.11
N GLU A 103 -13.80 7.76 0.04
CA GLU A 103 -15.18 7.57 0.50
C GLU A 103 -16.25 8.24 -0.38
N ASP A 104 -15.87 9.20 -1.23
CA ASP A 104 -16.81 10.04 -1.99
C ASP A 104 -17.43 9.37 -3.22
N SER A 105 -17.05 8.15 -3.58
CA SER A 105 -17.62 7.46 -4.73
C SER A 105 -18.36 6.19 -4.29
N SER A 106 -19.64 6.12 -4.62
CA SER A 106 -20.50 4.93 -4.46
C SER A 106 -19.94 3.67 -5.15
N ASP A 107 -19.00 3.84 -6.09
CA ASP A 107 -18.28 2.77 -6.79
C ASP A 107 -16.99 2.31 -6.06
N SER A 108 -16.67 2.88 -4.89
CA SER A 108 -15.39 2.66 -4.23
C SER A 108 -15.25 1.32 -3.51
N MET A 109 -16.34 0.62 -3.25
CA MET A 109 -16.27 -0.68 -2.56
C MET A 109 -15.66 -1.82 -3.39
N ASP A 110 -15.68 -1.70 -4.73
CA ASP A 110 -15.11 -2.69 -5.66
C ASP A 110 -13.74 -2.29 -6.24
N SER A 111 -13.22 -1.10 -5.89
CA SER A 111 -11.95 -0.65 -6.44
C SER A 111 -10.76 -1.31 -5.75
N ILE A 112 -9.86 -1.89 -6.55
CA ILE A 112 -8.61 -2.47 -6.06
C ILE A 112 -7.70 -1.35 -5.54
N THR A 113 -7.21 -1.48 -4.29
CA THR A 113 -6.25 -0.56 -3.68
C THR A 113 -4.96 -1.26 -3.29
N LEU A 114 -3.86 -0.49 -3.19
CA LEU A 114 -2.56 -1.02 -2.79
C LEU A 114 -2.59 -1.65 -1.38
N ARG A 115 -3.42 -1.11 -0.48
CA ARG A 115 -3.50 -1.53 0.91
C ARG A 115 -4.42 -2.72 1.14
N SER A 116 -5.59 -2.74 0.50
CA SER A 116 -6.63 -3.74 0.79
C SER A 116 -6.48 -5.00 -0.06
N ASN A 117 -5.95 -4.88 -1.29
CA ASN A 117 -5.91 -5.94 -2.29
C ASN A 117 -4.46 -6.35 -2.61
N ILE A 118 -3.69 -6.72 -1.59
CA ILE A 118 -2.25 -6.99 -1.73
C ILE A 118 -1.96 -8.12 -2.73
N GLU A 119 -2.78 -9.17 -2.77
CA GLU A 119 -2.56 -10.32 -3.66
C GLU A 119 -2.82 -9.96 -5.14
N GLU A 120 -3.87 -9.19 -5.42
CA GLU A 120 -4.17 -8.71 -6.78
C GLU A 120 -3.06 -7.77 -7.28
N VAL A 121 -2.60 -6.87 -6.42
CA VAL A 121 -1.50 -5.95 -6.74
C VAL A 121 -0.20 -6.71 -6.96
N SER A 122 0.10 -7.71 -6.14
CA SER A 122 1.27 -8.58 -6.31
C SER A 122 1.21 -9.35 -7.63
N THR A 123 0.05 -9.85 -8.00
CA THR A 123 -0.18 -10.53 -9.28
C THR A 123 0.02 -9.59 -10.46
N ALA A 124 -0.50 -8.36 -10.37
CA ALA A 124 -0.31 -7.34 -11.40
C ALA A 124 1.17 -6.95 -11.53
N LEU A 125 1.88 -6.77 -10.41
CA LEU A 125 3.31 -6.48 -10.39
C LEU A 125 4.13 -7.61 -11.01
N LYS A 126 3.84 -8.86 -10.65
CA LYS A 126 4.49 -10.04 -11.23
C LYS A 126 4.26 -10.12 -12.74
N HIS A 127 3.04 -9.87 -13.19
CA HIS A 127 2.71 -9.87 -14.62
C HIS A 127 3.50 -8.81 -15.39
N GLU A 128 3.51 -7.58 -14.89
CA GLU A 128 4.25 -6.46 -15.47
C GLU A 128 5.76 -6.75 -15.52
N LEU A 129 6.33 -7.28 -14.44
CA LEU A 129 7.73 -7.67 -14.39
C LEU A 129 8.06 -8.79 -15.36
N THR A 130 7.20 -9.80 -15.49
CA THR A 130 7.39 -10.90 -16.42
C THR A 130 7.48 -10.41 -17.86
N GLN A 131 6.61 -9.47 -18.25
CA GLN A 131 6.65 -8.88 -19.59
C GLN A 131 7.94 -8.07 -19.83
N ARG A 132 8.36 -7.26 -18.85
CA ARG A 132 9.54 -6.38 -18.96
C ARG A 132 10.86 -7.15 -18.93
N LEU A 133 10.93 -8.28 -18.23
CA LEU A 133 12.15 -9.07 -18.05
C LEU A 133 12.31 -10.20 -19.08
N ALA A 134 11.25 -10.54 -19.81
CA ALA A 134 11.29 -11.55 -20.86
C ALA A 134 12.36 -11.30 -21.94
N PRO A 135 12.63 -10.05 -22.42
CA PRO A 135 13.69 -9.77 -23.37
C PRO A 135 15.08 -10.12 -22.84
N ALA A 136 15.31 -9.98 -21.54
CA ALA A 136 16.59 -10.31 -20.89
C ALA A 136 16.72 -11.81 -20.51
N GLY A 137 15.76 -12.66 -20.89
CA GLY A 137 15.79 -14.08 -20.56
C GLY A 137 15.64 -14.39 -19.07
N VAL A 138 15.05 -13.47 -18.31
CA VAL A 138 14.82 -13.59 -16.86
C VAL A 138 13.36 -13.97 -16.59
N ALA A 139 13.15 -14.97 -15.74
CA ALA A 139 11.84 -15.36 -15.25
C ALA A 139 11.62 -14.84 -13.82
N VAL A 140 10.40 -14.40 -13.53
CA VAL A 140 9.97 -13.92 -12.22
C VAL A 140 9.18 -15.02 -11.52
N ASP A 141 9.71 -15.53 -10.42
CA ASP A 141 9.04 -16.54 -9.61
C ASP A 141 7.98 -15.93 -8.71
N ASP A 142 8.33 -14.84 -8.02
CA ASP A 142 7.42 -14.11 -7.12
C ASP A 142 7.77 -12.62 -7.10
N ALA A 143 6.76 -11.77 -6.85
CA ALA A 143 6.95 -10.34 -6.70
C ALA A 143 5.92 -9.79 -5.69
N ARG A 144 6.41 -9.16 -4.62
CA ARG A 144 5.55 -8.66 -3.53
C ARG A 144 5.97 -7.28 -3.07
N LEU A 145 5.02 -6.53 -2.53
CA LEU A 145 5.30 -5.29 -1.83
C LEU A 145 5.84 -5.59 -0.44
N THR A 146 6.93 -4.91 -0.05
CA THR A 146 7.56 -5.06 1.28
C THR A 146 7.34 -3.85 2.16
N HIS A 147 7.23 -2.68 1.57
CA HIS A 147 6.97 -1.42 2.26
C HIS A 147 5.89 -0.65 1.52
N LEU A 148 4.93 -0.14 2.27
CA LEU A 148 3.85 0.71 1.75
C LEU A 148 3.40 1.66 2.85
N ALA A 149 3.65 2.96 2.68
CA ALA A 149 3.28 4.00 3.62
C ALA A 149 3.02 5.32 2.89
N TYR A 150 2.27 6.22 3.50
CA TYR A 150 2.25 7.61 3.04
C TYR A 150 3.61 8.27 3.28
N ALA A 151 4.02 9.13 2.37
CA ALA A 151 5.22 9.91 2.56
C ALA A 151 5.13 10.77 3.84
N PRO A 152 6.23 10.97 4.59
CA PRO A 152 6.23 11.66 5.89
C PRO A 152 5.57 13.03 5.85
N GLU A 153 5.65 13.73 4.71
CA GLU A 153 5.11 15.08 4.54
C GLU A 153 3.58 15.13 4.68
N ILE A 154 2.88 14.06 4.28
CA ILE A 154 1.41 14.02 4.33
C ILE A 154 0.87 13.01 5.35
N ALA A 155 1.73 12.17 5.94
CA ALA A 155 1.32 11.09 6.82
C ALA A 155 0.43 11.58 7.98
N GLN A 156 0.78 12.71 8.62
CA GLN A 156 0.00 13.27 9.72
C GLN A 156 -1.37 13.81 9.23
N ALA A 157 -1.43 14.43 8.06
CA ALA A 157 -2.68 14.94 7.51
C ALA A 157 -3.61 13.77 7.14
N MET A 158 -3.07 12.71 6.53
CA MET A 158 -3.81 11.50 6.18
C MET A 158 -4.31 10.75 7.41
N LEU A 159 -3.51 10.68 8.48
CA LEU A 159 -3.96 10.10 9.74
C LEU A 159 -5.16 10.86 10.33
N ARG A 160 -5.12 12.20 10.32
CA ARG A 160 -6.27 13.01 10.78
C ARG A 160 -7.51 12.80 9.92
N ARG A 161 -7.35 12.68 8.60
CA ARG A 161 -8.45 12.37 7.68
C ARG A 161 -9.05 11.01 8.03
N GLN A 162 -8.25 9.96 8.14
CA GLN A 162 -8.70 8.62 8.51
C GLN A 162 -9.41 8.59 9.89
N GLN A 163 -8.91 9.36 10.86
CA GLN A 163 -9.58 9.50 12.16
C GLN A 163 -10.95 10.15 12.02
N ALA A 164 -11.08 11.23 11.24
CA ALA A 164 -12.36 11.90 11.01
C ALA A 164 -13.36 10.98 10.27
N GLU A 165 -12.90 10.30 9.22
CA GLU A 165 -13.68 9.32 8.47
C GLU A 165 -14.17 8.18 9.39
N ALA A 166 -13.28 7.63 10.24
CA ALA A 166 -13.65 6.59 11.19
C ALA A 166 -14.70 7.04 12.21
N VAL A 167 -14.61 8.30 12.71
CA VAL A 167 -15.62 8.86 13.61
C VAL A 167 -16.96 9.01 12.91
N ILE A 168 -16.98 9.50 11.68
CA ILE A 168 -18.22 9.66 10.88
C ILE A 168 -18.84 8.28 10.62
N ALA A 169 -18.05 7.29 10.19
CA ALA A 169 -18.50 5.93 9.94
C ALA A 169 -19.08 5.28 11.22
N ALA A 170 -18.41 5.46 12.37
CA ALA A 170 -18.89 4.97 13.66
C ALA A 170 -20.24 5.62 14.04
N ARG A 171 -20.35 6.94 13.89
CA ARG A 171 -21.63 7.67 14.16
C ARG A 171 -22.74 7.21 13.23
N LYS A 172 -22.46 7.03 11.95
CA LYS A 172 -23.45 6.50 11.00
C LYS A 172 -23.97 5.14 11.46
N LYS A 173 -23.09 4.23 11.88
CA LYS A 173 -23.46 2.90 12.41
C LYS A 173 -24.30 2.99 13.70
N ILE A 174 -23.99 3.94 14.59
CA ILE A 174 -24.79 4.17 15.81
C ILE A 174 -26.20 4.65 15.44
N VAL A 175 -26.32 5.60 14.51
CA VAL A 175 -27.63 6.12 14.07
C VAL A 175 -28.43 5.03 13.35
N GLU A 176 -27.84 4.29 12.42
CA GLU A 176 -28.50 3.16 11.75
C GLU A 176 -29.00 2.11 12.77
N GLY A 177 -28.16 1.75 13.74
CA GLY A 177 -28.53 0.83 14.82
C GLY A 177 -29.65 1.39 15.70
N ALA A 178 -29.58 2.68 16.06
CA ALA A 178 -30.61 3.33 16.84
C ALA A 178 -31.97 3.36 16.13
N VAL A 179 -32.00 3.70 14.84
CA VAL A 179 -33.22 3.67 14.02
C VAL A 179 -33.83 2.27 14.01
N THR A 180 -33.02 1.24 13.73
CA THR A 180 -33.50 -0.15 13.70
C THR A 180 -34.05 -0.61 15.06
N MET A 181 -33.37 -0.21 16.17
CA MET A 181 -33.85 -0.55 17.52
C MET A 181 -35.16 0.16 17.86
N VAL A 182 -35.32 1.41 17.45
CA VAL A 182 -36.55 2.19 17.68
C VAL A 182 -37.70 1.61 16.84
N GLU A 183 -37.48 1.26 15.57
CA GLU A 183 -38.45 0.61 14.71
C GLU A 183 -38.93 -0.72 15.34
N MET A 184 -37.99 -1.59 15.75
CA MET A 184 -38.33 -2.84 16.43
C MET A 184 -39.14 -2.60 17.72
N ALA A 185 -38.77 -1.61 18.52
CA ALA A 185 -39.48 -1.30 19.76
C ALA A 185 -40.93 -0.83 19.51
N VAL A 186 -41.14 0.00 18.49
CA VAL A 186 -42.48 0.49 18.10
C VAL A 186 -43.35 -0.65 17.57
N ASP A 187 -42.79 -1.51 16.72
CA ASP A 187 -43.48 -2.65 16.13
C ASP A 187 -43.88 -3.68 17.21
N GLU A 188 -42.99 -4.01 18.14
CA GLU A 188 -43.21 -4.92 19.24
C GLU A 188 -44.35 -4.44 20.16
N LEU A 189 -44.36 -3.16 20.49
CA LEU A 189 -45.40 -2.54 21.29
C LEU A 189 -46.77 -2.53 20.58
N GLY A 190 -46.77 -2.30 19.24
CA GLY A 190 -47.95 -2.37 18.40
C GLY A 190 -48.57 -3.76 18.30
N THR A 191 -47.71 -4.79 18.16
CA THR A 191 -48.12 -6.19 17.96
C THR A 191 -48.68 -6.82 19.24
N HIS A 192 -48.11 -6.50 20.41
CA HIS A 192 -48.52 -7.12 21.67
C HIS A 192 -49.73 -6.46 22.30
N GLY A 193 -50.33 -5.41 21.72
CA GLY A 193 -51.66 -4.88 22.00
C GLY A 193 -51.91 -4.42 23.45
N LYS A 194 -50.86 -4.23 24.26
CA LYS A 194 -51.00 -3.82 25.67
C LYS A 194 -51.14 -2.31 25.89
N ILE A 195 -50.75 -1.53 24.92
CA ILE A 195 -50.73 -0.07 24.99
C ILE A 195 -51.21 0.50 23.65
N GLU A 196 -52.37 1.11 23.62
CA GLU A 196 -52.80 1.93 22.49
C GLU A 196 -52.02 3.24 22.51
N LEU A 197 -51.02 3.34 21.68
CA LEU A 197 -50.24 4.56 21.47
C LEU A 197 -50.83 5.31 20.27
N ASP A 198 -51.26 6.54 20.49
CA ASP A 198 -51.60 7.45 19.41
C ASP A 198 -50.30 7.91 18.69
N ASP A 199 -50.42 8.45 17.49
CA ASP A 199 -49.27 8.78 16.65
C ASP A 199 -48.39 9.89 17.28
N GLU A 200 -48.98 10.75 18.08
CA GLU A 200 -48.23 11.81 18.79
C GLU A 200 -47.35 11.23 19.90
N ARG A 201 -47.86 10.29 20.68
CA ARG A 201 -47.10 9.60 21.72
C ARG A 201 -46.02 8.69 21.15
N LYS A 202 -46.28 8.05 20.00
CA LYS A 202 -45.24 7.28 19.26
C LYS A 202 -44.12 8.21 18.82
N ALA A 203 -44.43 9.36 18.22
CA ALA A 203 -43.43 10.31 17.78
C ALA A 203 -42.56 10.84 18.94
N GLN A 204 -43.19 11.11 20.11
CA GLN A 204 -42.48 11.57 21.28
C GLN A 204 -41.56 10.47 21.89
N MET A 205 -42.03 9.21 21.90
CA MET A 205 -41.23 8.06 22.34
C MET A 205 -40.03 7.84 21.41
N VAL A 206 -40.23 7.88 20.09
CA VAL A 206 -39.17 7.76 19.08
C VAL A 206 -38.13 8.87 19.30
N SER A 207 -38.57 10.12 19.46
CA SER A 207 -37.65 11.25 19.70
C SER A 207 -36.82 11.06 20.98
N ASN A 208 -37.44 10.64 22.08
CA ASN A 208 -36.77 10.41 23.35
C ASN A 208 -35.76 9.25 23.26
N LEU A 209 -36.14 8.13 22.60
CA LEU A 209 -35.23 6.98 22.38
C LEU A 209 -34.04 7.35 21.49
N MET A 210 -34.27 8.11 20.41
CA MET A 210 -33.20 8.59 19.54
C MET A 210 -32.20 9.46 20.27
N VAL A 211 -32.67 10.37 21.15
CA VAL A 211 -31.76 11.20 21.97
C VAL A 211 -30.91 10.34 22.90
N VAL A 212 -31.49 9.34 23.55
CA VAL A 212 -30.75 8.44 24.46
C VAL A 212 -29.75 7.55 23.70
N LEU A 213 -30.18 6.99 22.56
CA LEU A 213 -29.36 6.04 21.80
C LEU A 213 -28.26 6.71 20.97
N CYS A 214 -28.47 7.93 20.50
CA CYS A 214 -27.50 8.70 19.70
C CYS A 214 -26.66 9.66 20.54
N GLY A 215 -26.99 9.89 21.81
CA GLY A 215 -26.26 10.80 22.71
C GLY A 215 -24.92 10.20 23.14
N GLU A 216 -23.85 11.00 23.16
CA GLU A 216 -22.52 10.60 23.68
C GLU A 216 -22.42 10.66 25.21
N SER A 217 -23.32 11.39 25.87
CA SER A 217 -23.36 11.53 27.33
C SER A 217 -24.38 10.58 27.94
N GLU A 218 -24.09 10.05 29.13
CA GLU A 218 -25.07 9.30 29.91
C GLU A 218 -26.32 10.12 30.10
N ALA A 219 -27.45 9.67 29.54
CA ALA A 219 -28.74 10.32 29.75
C ALA A 219 -29.21 10.02 31.16
N HIS A 220 -29.24 11.04 32.01
CA HIS A 220 -29.90 10.95 33.33
C HIS A 220 -31.40 11.12 33.13
N PRO A 221 -32.22 10.08 33.26
CA PRO A 221 -33.69 10.25 33.14
C PRO A 221 -34.19 11.11 34.32
N ILE A 222 -34.70 12.30 33.99
CA ILE A 222 -35.47 13.09 34.95
C ILE A 222 -36.88 12.50 34.95
N VAL A 223 -37.18 11.69 35.94
CA VAL A 223 -38.55 11.21 36.18
C VAL A 223 -39.35 12.37 36.78
N ASN A 224 -40.13 13.01 35.93
CA ASN A 224 -41.09 13.98 36.43
C ASN A 224 -42.28 13.20 37.04
N ALA A 225 -42.18 12.90 38.33
CA ALA A 225 -43.31 12.40 39.09
C ALA A 225 -44.31 13.53 39.24
N GLY A 226 -45.20 13.65 38.23
CA GLY A 226 -46.22 14.70 38.20
C GLY A 226 -46.97 14.78 39.55
N SER A 227 -47.03 15.96 40.15
CA SER A 227 -47.88 16.21 41.29
C SER A 227 -49.34 15.98 40.88
N LEU A 228 -49.91 14.91 41.41
CA LEU A 228 -51.35 14.70 41.37
C LEU A 228 -52.00 15.81 42.20
N TYR A 229 -52.58 16.82 41.55
CA TYR A 229 -53.65 17.64 42.06
C TYR A 229 -54.77 17.68 41.04
#